data_650876a0b052ad0223ec159542934d63
#
_entry.id   650876a0b052ad0223ec159542934d63
#
_cell.length_a   1.000
_cell.length_b   1.000
_cell.length_c   1.000
_cell.angle_alpha   90.00
_cell.angle_beta   90.00
_cell.angle_gamma   90.00
#
_symmetry.space_group_name_H-M   'P 1'
#
loop_
_entity.id
_entity.type
_entity.pdbx_description
1 polymer ?
#
loop_
_entity_poly.entity_id
_entity_poly.type
_entity_poly.pdbx_seq_one_letter_code
_entity_poly.pdbx_strand_id
1 'polypeptide(L)'
;MKAILTDLLAIIGVVLNGLPQGLLALTFGFASVPTALAFFVGAVGNTITQSVAPISFQAETITYAGTAGKDRSERCTMIFIGGVIMALIGVFGLLTKIVNFVGEDVAYGMMAGVGIILVKAAIDMIKSDAISGGVSLAAALITYYFTKASANTLVYTIVISVVASCIANAFFNKEKSSIVVEDDKFVRQKFTINANVILGALGMVCLNIGSNISFGGITAGMATGGNYNVDNLTVI
;
A
#
# COMPACT_ATOMS: atom_id res chain seq x y z
N MET A 1 -4.54 -27.63 -13.05
CA MET A 1 -4.44 -27.66 -11.58
C MET A 1 -3.35 -26.74 -11.03
N LYS A 2 -2.10 -26.79 -11.49
CA LYS A 2 -1.02 -25.91 -10.96
C LYS A 2 -1.35 -24.41 -11.15
N ALA A 3 -1.84 -23.99 -12.32
CA ALA A 3 -2.20 -22.59 -12.59
C ALA A 3 -3.29 -22.09 -11.64
N ILE A 4 -4.38 -22.84 -11.47
CA ILE A 4 -5.48 -22.47 -10.56
C ILE A 4 -5.00 -22.32 -9.10
N LEU A 5 -4.11 -23.21 -8.66
CA LEU A 5 -3.54 -23.12 -7.31
C LEU A 5 -2.65 -21.87 -7.16
N THR A 6 -1.87 -21.54 -8.17
CA THR A 6 -1.03 -20.33 -8.20
C THR A 6 -1.89 -19.08 -8.17
N ASP A 7 -2.96 -19.03 -8.97
CA ASP A 7 -3.89 -17.90 -9.00
C ASP A 7 -4.62 -17.74 -7.66
N LEU A 8 -5.05 -18.85 -7.05
CA LEU A 8 -5.69 -18.81 -5.73
C LEU A 8 -4.73 -18.29 -4.64
N LEU A 9 -3.48 -18.75 -4.66
CA LEU A 9 -2.46 -18.26 -3.73
C LEU A 9 -2.16 -16.76 -3.95
N ALA A 10 -2.14 -16.31 -5.19
CA ALA A 10 -1.97 -14.89 -5.51
C ALA A 10 -3.15 -14.05 -4.96
N ILE A 11 -4.39 -14.49 -5.16
CA ILE A 11 -5.58 -13.82 -4.61
C ILE A 11 -5.49 -13.73 -3.08
N ILE A 12 -5.18 -14.84 -2.40
CA ILE A 12 -5.02 -14.88 -0.95
C ILE A 12 -3.91 -13.91 -0.52
N GLY A 13 -2.77 -13.90 -1.23
CA GLY A 13 -1.65 -13.00 -0.96
C GLY A 13 -2.04 -11.53 -1.05
N VAL A 14 -2.81 -11.14 -2.08
CA VAL A 14 -3.31 -9.76 -2.25
C VAL A 14 -4.25 -9.38 -1.11
N VAL A 15 -5.21 -10.24 -0.75
CA VAL A 15 -6.14 -9.98 0.36
C VAL A 15 -5.38 -9.83 1.68
N LEU A 16 -4.46 -10.74 1.99
CA LEU A 16 -3.66 -10.69 3.21
C LEU A 16 -2.73 -9.48 3.26
N ASN A 17 -2.27 -8.97 2.13
CA ASN A 17 -1.48 -7.74 2.05
C ASN A 17 -2.35 -6.48 2.20
N GLY A 18 -3.56 -6.48 1.67
CA GLY A 18 -4.48 -5.35 1.73
C GLY A 18 -5.10 -5.13 3.12
N LEU A 19 -5.42 -6.20 3.84
CA LEU A 19 -6.05 -6.11 5.17
C LEU A 19 -5.23 -5.27 6.17
N PRO A 20 -3.92 -5.49 6.37
CA PRO A 20 -3.11 -4.67 7.26
C PRO A 20 -3.09 -3.19 6.86
N GLN A 21 -3.13 -2.88 5.58
CA GLN A 21 -3.18 -1.50 5.08
C GLN A 21 -4.52 -0.83 5.46
N GLY A 22 -5.63 -1.54 5.29
CA GLY A 22 -6.94 -1.09 5.74
C GLY A 22 -6.99 -0.85 7.25
N LEU A 23 -6.47 -1.78 8.04
CA LEU A 23 -6.37 -1.64 9.50
C LEU A 23 -5.46 -0.45 9.89
N LEU A 24 -4.34 -0.27 9.21
CA LEU A 24 -3.46 0.88 9.42
C LEU A 24 -4.19 2.21 9.17
N ALA A 25 -5.04 2.28 8.15
CA ALA A 25 -5.86 3.46 7.91
C ALA A 25 -6.80 3.75 9.07
N LEU A 26 -7.45 2.73 9.64
CA LEU A 26 -8.31 2.89 10.80
C LEU A 26 -7.54 3.42 12.02
N THR A 27 -6.29 3.00 12.24
CA THR A 27 -5.46 3.52 13.34
C THR A 27 -5.14 5.00 13.21
N PHE A 28 -5.15 5.53 11.99
CA PHE A 28 -5.02 6.96 11.71
C PHE A 28 -6.36 7.72 11.72
N GLY A 29 -7.46 7.07 12.13
CA GLY A 29 -8.78 7.69 12.25
C GLY A 29 -9.52 7.84 10.91
N PHE A 30 -9.17 7.09 9.88
CA PHE A 30 -9.98 6.99 8.66
C PHE A 30 -11.18 6.08 8.93
N ALA A 31 -12.34 6.42 8.34
CA ALA A 31 -13.54 5.62 8.52
C ALA A 31 -13.49 4.32 7.73
N SER A 32 -14.05 3.24 8.28
CA SER A 32 -13.99 1.89 7.69
C SER A 32 -14.70 1.81 6.34
N VAL A 33 -15.90 2.37 6.23
CA VAL A 33 -16.69 2.32 4.99
C VAL A 33 -16.01 3.04 3.81
N PRO A 34 -15.55 4.32 3.93
CA PRO A 34 -14.78 4.96 2.87
C PRO A 34 -13.49 4.22 2.51
N THR A 35 -12.80 3.63 3.50
CA THR A 35 -11.60 2.84 3.28
C THR A 35 -11.91 1.59 2.44
N ALA A 36 -12.95 0.84 2.80
CA ALA A 36 -13.39 -0.33 2.04
C ALA A 36 -13.83 0.05 0.61
N LEU A 37 -14.56 1.16 0.46
CA LEU A 37 -14.95 1.67 -0.85
C LEU A 37 -13.75 2.05 -1.72
N ALA A 38 -12.68 2.61 -1.15
CA ALA A 38 -11.46 2.94 -1.89
C ALA A 38 -10.81 1.67 -2.48
N PHE A 39 -10.70 0.59 -1.69
CA PHE A 39 -10.22 -0.70 -2.20
C PHE A 39 -11.13 -1.28 -3.27
N PHE A 40 -12.44 -1.19 -3.09
CA PHE A 40 -13.41 -1.68 -4.07
C PHE A 40 -13.32 -0.92 -5.40
N VAL A 41 -13.25 0.41 -5.35
CA VAL A 41 -13.09 1.25 -6.56
C VAL A 41 -11.78 0.92 -7.27
N GLY A 42 -10.67 0.76 -6.54
CA GLY A 42 -9.40 0.33 -7.12
C GLY A 42 -9.48 -1.06 -7.78
N ALA A 43 -10.15 -2.02 -7.15
CA ALA A 43 -10.35 -3.35 -7.74
C ALA A 43 -11.19 -3.30 -9.02
N VAL A 44 -12.28 -2.52 -9.02
CA VAL A 44 -13.13 -2.32 -10.22
C VAL A 44 -12.33 -1.62 -11.32
N GLY A 45 -11.58 -0.57 -10.99
CA GLY A 45 -10.73 0.14 -11.94
C GLY A 45 -9.71 -0.78 -12.59
N ASN A 46 -8.96 -1.56 -11.81
CA ASN A 46 -7.99 -2.54 -12.33
C ASN A 46 -8.65 -3.59 -13.23
N THR A 47 -9.87 -4.03 -12.89
CA THR A 47 -10.61 -4.99 -13.71
C THR A 47 -11.03 -4.39 -15.05
N ILE A 48 -11.52 -3.16 -15.05
CA ILE A 48 -11.99 -2.48 -16.29
C ILE A 48 -10.80 -2.18 -17.20
N THR A 49 -9.71 -1.66 -16.65
CA THR A 49 -8.52 -1.26 -17.43
C THR A 49 -7.59 -2.44 -17.72
N GLN A 50 -7.88 -3.63 -17.17
CA GLN A 50 -6.99 -4.80 -17.23
C GLN A 50 -5.57 -4.45 -16.78
N SER A 51 -5.48 -3.59 -15.79
CA SER A 51 -4.23 -3.09 -15.25
C SER A 51 -3.83 -3.87 -14.00
N VAL A 52 -2.55 -3.86 -13.69
CA VAL A 52 -1.98 -4.35 -12.44
C VAL A 52 -1.45 -3.17 -11.59
N ALA A 53 -2.04 -1.99 -11.79
CA ALA A 53 -1.67 -0.81 -11.03
C ALA A 53 -1.82 -1.04 -9.53
N PRO A 54 -0.85 -0.65 -8.71
CA PRO A 54 -1.03 -0.66 -7.27
C PRO A 54 -2.17 0.28 -6.88
N ILE A 55 -2.95 -0.13 -5.90
CA ILE A 55 -3.98 0.74 -5.34
C ILE A 55 -3.28 1.93 -4.69
N SER A 56 -3.72 3.17 -4.99
CA SER A 56 -3.11 4.40 -4.43
C SER A 56 -3.25 4.53 -2.91
N PHE A 57 -4.02 3.66 -2.28
CA PHE A 57 -4.20 3.58 -0.84
C PHE A 57 -3.21 2.59 -0.22
N GLN A 58 -1.93 2.94 -0.29
CA GLN A 58 -0.82 2.10 0.16
C GLN A 58 -0.37 2.48 1.57
N ALA A 59 0.31 1.57 2.27
CA ALA A 59 0.75 1.76 3.65
C ALA A 59 1.61 3.02 3.83
N GLU A 60 2.51 3.32 2.91
CA GLU A 60 3.36 4.51 2.92
C GLU A 60 2.55 5.79 2.78
N THR A 61 1.57 5.82 1.88
CA THR A 61 0.69 6.97 1.65
C THR A 61 -0.22 7.21 2.86
N ILE A 62 -0.78 6.14 3.42
CA ILE A 62 -1.60 6.18 4.64
C ILE A 62 -0.77 6.73 5.81
N THR A 63 0.43 6.19 6.01
CA THR A 63 1.36 6.61 7.07
C THR A 63 1.75 8.07 6.91
N TYR A 64 2.08 8.47 5.68
CA TYR A 64 2.44 9.85 5.39
C TYR A 64 1.27 10.81 5.65
N ALA A 65 0.09 10.55 5.13
CA ALA A 65 -1.10 11.35 5.38
C ALA A 65 -1.46 11.41 6.88
N GLY A 66 -1.37 10.26 7.55
CA GLY A 66 -1.64 10.12 8.98
C GLY A 66 -0.70 10.92 9.87
N THR A 67 0.56 11.05 9.48
CA THR A 67 1.59 11.77 10.25
C THR A 67 1.74 13.23 9.85
N ALA A 68 1.54 13.59 8.57
CA ALA A 68 1.67 14.95 8.08
C ALA A 68 0.43 15.81 8.37
N GLY A 69 -0.79 15.23 8.31
CA GLY A 69 -2.03 15.92 8.61
C GLY A 69 -2.31 16.00 10.11
N LYS A 70 -2.60 17.19 10.61
CA LYS A 70 -2.88 17.44 12.03
C LYS A 70 -4.22 16.84 12.46
N ASP A 71 -5.22 16.95 11.62
CA ASP A 71 -6.56 16.46 11.86
C ASP A 71 -7.10 15.66 10.67
N ARG A 72 -8.26 15.03 10.85
CA ARG A 72 -8.91 14.21 9.83
C ARG A 72 -9.25 15.01 8.57
N SER A 73 -9.62 16.28 8.71
CA SER A 73 -9.97 17.15 7.58
C SER A 73 -8.76 17.43 6.71
N GLU A 74 -7.60 17.76 7.30
CA GLU A 74 -6.35 17.95 6.58
C GLU A 74 -5.91 16.65 5.86
N ARG A 75 -5.94 15.50 6.55
CA ARG A 75 -5.59 14.18 5.99
C ARG A 75 -6.44 13.83 4.79
N CYS A 76 -7.77 13.97 4.91
CA CYS A 76 -8.70 13.70 3.81
C CYS A 76 -8.49 14.67 2.64
N THR A 77 -8.19 15.94 2.91
CA THR A 77 -7.92 16.94 1.87
C THR A 77 -6.61 16.67 1.14
N MET A 78 -5.55 16.26 1.86
CA MET A 78 -4.29 15.83 1.24
C MET A 78 -4.50 14.64 0.29
N ILE A 79 -5.23 13.62 0.74
CA ILE A 79 -5.54 12.44 -0.05
C ILE A 79 -6.34 12.82 -1.30
N PHE A 80 -7.33 13.69 -1.15
CA PHE A 80 -8.15 14.14 -2.27
C PHE A 80 -7.32 14.90 -3.32
N ILE A 81 -6.53 15.89 -2.89
CA ILE A 81 -5.67 16.67 -3.80
C ILE A 81 -4.63 15.75 -4.46
N GLY A 82 -3.98 14.90 -3.68
CA GLY A 82 -3.01 13.92 -4.19
C GLY A 82 -3.64 12.98 -5.22
N GLY A 83 -4.84 12.47 -4.94
CA GLY A 83 -5.60 11.62 -5.86
C GLY A 83 -5.98 12.33 -7.15
N VAL A 84 -6.41 13.60 -7.08
CA VAL A 84 -6.70 14.41 -8.29
C VAL A 84 -5.44 14.60 -9.14
N ILE A 85 -4.29 14.91 -8.53
CA ILE A 85 -3.03 15.07 -9.27
C ILE A 85 -2.63 13.75 -9.92
N MET A 86 -2.71 12.63 -9.18
CA MET A 86 -2.40 11.30 -9.73
C MET A 86 -3.34 10.91 -10.87
N ALA A 87 -4.64 11.21 -10.74
CA ALA A 87 -5.62 10.99 -11.81
C ALA A 87 -5.28 11.79 -13.07
N LEU A 88 -4.87 13.06 -12.93
CA LEU A 88 -4.42 13.89 -14.06
C LEU A 88 -3.15 13.29 -14.69
N ILE A 89 -2.17 12.86 -13.90
CA ILE A 89 -0.97 12.22 -14.41
C ILE A 89 -1.34 10.97 -15.23
N GLY A 90 -2.25 10.13 -14.72
CA GLY A 90 -2.70 8.92 -15.39
C GLY A 90 -3.46 9.21 -16.68
N VAL A 91 -4.48 10.07 -16.63
CA VAL A 91 -5.33 10.41 -17.80
C VAL A 91 -4.52 11.04 -18.95
N PHE A 92 -3.53 11.84 -18.62
CA PHE A 92 -2.67 12.49 -19.64
C PHE A 92 -1.44 11.64 -20.03
N GLY A 93 -1.27 10.44 -19.49
CA GLY A 93 -0.13 9.57 -19.78
C GLY A 93 1.21 10.24 -19.46
N LEU A 94 1.27 10.93 -18.31
CA LEU A 94 2.46 11.72 -17.95
C LEU A 94 3.48 10.90 -17.18
N LEU A 95 3.15 9.70 -16.68
CA LEU A 95 4.06 8.92 -15.83
C LEU A 95 5.32 8.52 -16.61
N THR A 96 5.18 8.02 -17.84
CA THR A 96 6.33 7.69 -18.70
C THR A 96 7.21 8.91 -18.95
N LYS A 97 6.61 10.08 -19.17
CA LYS A 97 7.39 11.33 -19.35
C LYS A 97 8.12 11.72 -18.07
N ILE A 98 7.47 11.59 -16.91
CA ILE A 98 8.08 11.87 -15.60
C ILE A 98 9.24 10.91 -15.36
N VAL A 99 9.05 9.62 -15.57
CA VAL A 99 10.10 8.60 -15.38
C VAL A 99 11.31 8.87 -16.31
N ASN A 100 11.05 9.16 -17.57
CA ASN A 100 12.11 9.47 -18.54
C ASN A 100 12.85 10.78 -18.21
N PHE A 101 12.16 11.79 -17.69
CA PHE A 101 12.75 13.05 -17.27
C PHE A 101 13.58 12.92 -15.99
N VAL A 102 13.07 12.17 -15.04
CA VAL A 102 13.70 11.94 -13.73
C VAL A 102 14.92 11.04 -13.87
N GLY A 103 14.85 10.05 -14.75
CA GLY A 103 15.89 9.06 -14.97
C GLY A 103 15.83 7.87 -14.00
N GLU A 104 16.49 6.79 -14.40
CA GLU A 104 16.47 5.52 -13.64
C GLU A 104 17.11 5.64 -12.26
N ASP A 105 18.21 6.39 -12.15
CA ASP A 105 18.94 6.53 -10.87
C ASP A 105 18.08 7.21 -9.80
N VAL A 106 17.32 8.23 -10.17
CA VAL A 106 16.39 8.91 -9.25
C VAL A 106 15.21 8.01 -8.93
N ALA A 107 14.70 7.25 -9.90
CA ALA A 107 13.64 6.26 -9.65
C ALA A 107 14.11 5.22 -8.62
N TYR A 108 15.32 4.68 -8.75
CA TYR A 108 15.88 3.77 -7.74
C TYR A 108 16.05 4.45 -6.38
N GLY A 109 16.45 5.72 -6.34
CA GLY A 109 16.51 6.51 -5.11
C GLY A 109 15.14 6.67 -4.44
N MET A 110 14.09 6.90 -5.23
CA MET A 110 12.70 6.96 -4.74
C MET A 110 12.27 5.61 -4.15
N MET A 111 12.59 4.50 -4.83
CA MET A 111 12.32 3.14 -4.33
C MET A 111 13.00 2.89 -2.97
N ALA A 112 14.26 3.25 -2.84
CA ALA A 112 15.00 3.12 -1.59
C ALA A 112 14.36 3.98 -0.48
N GLY A 113 13.92 5.19 -0.79
CA GLY A 113 13.22 6.08 0.14
C GLY A 113 11.90 5.48 0.64
N VAL A 114 11.09 4.93 -0.25
CA VAL A 114 9.86 4.21 0.12
C VAL A 114 10.18 3.01 1.02
N GLY A 115 11.21 2.23 0.68
CA GLY A 115 11.67 1.12 1.49
C GLY A 115 12.03 1.54 2.93
N ILE A 116 12.74 2.66 3.10
CA ILE A 116 13.10 3.20 4.42
C ILE A 116 11.84 3.59 5.22
N ILE A 117 10.86 4.23 4.58
CA ILE A 117 9.59 4.61 5.24
C ILE A 117 8.84 3.36 5.71
N LEU A 118 8.76 2.33 4.87
CA LEU A 118 8.10 1.07 5.23
C LEU A 118 8.82 0.32 6.35
N VAL A 119 10.15 0.30 6.34
CA VAL A 119 10.95 -0.29 7.45
C VAL A 119 10.67 0.46 8.75
N LYS A 120 10.63 1.79 8.73
CA LYS A 120 10.28 2.59 9.92
C LYS A 120 8.89 2.24 10.43
N ALA A 121 7.88 2.20 9.54
CA ALA A 121 6.52 1.81 9.90
C ALA A 121 6.47 0.40 10.50
N ALA A 122 7.17 -0.56 9.90
CA ALA A 122 7.27 -1.93 10.41
C ALA A 122 7.89 -1.99 11.81
N ILE A 123 8.97 -1.24 12.07
CA ILE A 123 9.60 -1.15 13.39
C ILE A 123 8.61 -0.58 14.42
N ASP A 124 7.87 0.45 14.08
CA ASP A 124 6.91 1.06 14.98
C ASP A 124 5.72 0.10 15.26
N MET A 125 5.29 -0.68 14.28
CA MET A 125 4.31 -1.76 14.48
C MET A 125 4.85 -2.87 15.37
N ILE A 126 6.11 -3.30 15.19
CA ILE A 126 6.76 -4.31 16.05
C ILE A 126 6.86 -3.80 17.49
N LYS A 127 7.15 -2.52 17.71
CA LYS A 127 7.19 -1.94 19.07
C LYS A 127 5.82 -1.95 19.75
N SER A 128 4.73 -1.81 18.99
CA SER A 128 3.37 -1.85 19.54
C SER A 128 2.92 -3.26 19.93
N ASP A 129 3.35 -4.29 19.18
CA ASP A 129 3.15 -5.71 19.48
C ASP A 129 4.41 -6.50 19.12
N ALA A 130 5.32 -6.61 20.07
CA ALA A 130 6.63 -7.22 19.87
C ALA A 130 6.56 -8.73 19.55
N ILE A 131 5.55 -9.43 20.08
CA ILE A 131 5.42 -10.87 19.86
C ILE A 131 4.94 -11.14 18.45
N SER A 132 3.78 -10.60 18.08
CA SER A 132 3.21 -10.82 16.73
C SER A 132 4.10 -10.23 15.65
N GLY A 133 4.63 -9.03 15.87
CA GLY A 133 5.54 -8.37 14.93
C GLY A 133 6.88 -9.08 14.78
N GLY A 134 7.47 -9.54 15.89
CA GLY A 134 8.71 -10.30 15.88
C GLY A 134 8.57 -11.65 15.17
N VAL A 135 7.49 -12.38 15.44
CA VAL A 135 7.18 -13.65 14.74
C VAL A 135 6.95 -13.41 13.25
N SER A 136 6.20 -12.37 12.90
CA SER A 136 5.96 -11.99 11.50
C SER A 136 7.27 -11.71 10.76
N LEU A 137 8.14 -10.89 11.34
CA LEU A 137 9.44 -10.55 10.74
C LEU A 137 10.33 -11.77 10.60
N ALA A 138 10.44 -12.60 11.63
CA ALA A 138 11.24 -13.82 11.58
C ALA A 138 10.72 -14.79 10.50
N ALA A 139 9.40 -15.02 10.44
CA ALA A 139 8.78 -15.86 9.44
C ALA A 139 9.00 -15.30 8.02
N ALA A 140 8.90 -13.98 7.84
CA ALA A 140 9.15 -13.33 6.55
C ALA A 140 10.60 -13.55 6.09
N LEU A 141 11.59 -13.30 6.95
CA LEU A 141 13.01 -13.47 6.64
C LEU A 141 13.37 -14.92 6.33
N ILE A 142 12.87 -15.85 7.12
CA ILE A 142 13.08 -17.29 6.91
C ILE A 142 12.47 -17.71 5.57
N THR A 143 11.21 -17.34 5.32
CA THR A 143 10.54 -17.70 4.06
C THR A 143 11.25 -17.09 2.87
N TYR A 144 11.63 -15.83 2.92
CA TYR A 144 12.38 -15.18 1.85
C TYR A 144 13.70 -15.89 1.58
N TYR A 145 14.45 -16.27 2.61
CA TYR A 145 15.72 -16.97 2.44
C TYR A 145 15.56 -18.30 1.72
N PHE A 146 14.54 -19.08 2.05
CA PHE A 146 14.30 -20.38 1.43
C PHE A 146 13.63 -20.29 0.06
N THR A 147 12.89 -19.21 -0.23
CA THR A 147 12.12 -19.08 -1.48
C THR A 147 12.71 -18.09 -2.48
N LYS A 148 13.85 -17.45 -2.18
CA LYS A 148 14.43 -16.37 -2.99
C LYS A 148 14.68 -16.72 -4.47
N ALA A 149 14.77 -18.00 -4.80
CA ALA A 149 14.91 -18.47 -6.18
C ALA A 149 13.55 -18.74 -6.88
N SER A 150 12.43 -18.56 -6.17
CA SER A 150 11.10 -18.80 -6.71
C SER A 150 10.49 -17.51 -7.27
N ALA A 151 9.77 -17.59 -8.40
CA ALA A 151 9.02 -16.46 -8.94
C ALA A 151 7.93 -15.95 -7.97
N ASN A 152 7.44 -16.79 -7.07
CA ASN A 152 6.36 -16.46 -6.12
C ASN A 152 6.87 -16.13 -4.71
N THR A 153 8.15 -15.80 -4.56
CA THR A 153 8.78 -15.50 -3.25
C THR A 153 7.98 -14.49 -2.43
N LEU A 154 7.53 -13.39 -3.04
CA LEU A 154 6.77 -12.34 -2.35
C LEU A 154 5.45 -12.88 -1.80
N VAL A 155 4.71 -13.65 -2.59
CA VAL A 155 3.43 -14.25 -2.16
C VAL A 155 3.63 -15.17 -0.97
N TYR A 156 4.61 -16.07 -1.04
CA TYR A 156 4.92 -16.99 0.07
C TYR A 156 5.34 -16.23 1.32
N THR A 157 6.18 -15.23 1.18
CA THR A 157 6.64 -14.41 2.31
C THR A 157 5.48 -13.71 3.00
N ILE A 158 4.57 -13.08 2.26
CA ILE A 158 3.40 -12.39 2.81
C ILE A 158 2.48 -13.40 3.50
N VAL A 159 2.08 -14.46 2.81
CA VAL A 159 1.11 -15.43 3.36
C VAL A 159 1.66 -16.09 4.63
N ILE A 160 2.89 -16.58 4.59
CA ILE A 160 3.48 -17.31 5.74
C ILE A 160 3.71 -16.36 6.92
N SER A 161 4.18 -15.13 6.70
CA SER A 161 4.41 -14.18 7.78
C SER A 161 3.11 -13.76 8.46
N VAL A 162 2.04 -13.51 7.69
CA VAL A 162 0.72 -13.16 8.25
C VAL A 162 0.12 -14.33 9.01
N VAL A 163 0.14 -15.54 8.45
CA VAL A 163 -0.39 -16.73 9.14
C VAL A 163 0.39 -17.00 10.43
N ALA A 164 1.72 -16.93 10.40
CA ALA A 164 2.55 -17.10 11.59
C ALA A 164 2.24 -16.06 12.68
N SER A 165 2.07 -14.80 12.27
CA SER A 165 1.69 -13.70 13.17
C SER A 165 0.30 -13.92 13.78
N CYS A 166 -0.69 -14.34 12.99
CA CYS A 166 -2.03 -14.66 13.48
C CYS A 166 -2.01 -15.82 14.49
N ILE A 167 -1.24 -16.86 14.22
CA ILE A 167 -1.07 -17.98 15.13
C ILE A 167 -0.41 -17.52 16.43
N ALA A 168 0.69 -16.76 16.34
CA ALA A 168 1.36 -16.23 17.52
C ALA A 168 0.42 -15.37 18.37
N ASN A 169 -0.34 -14.48 17.73
CA ASN A 169 -1.31 -13.64 18.43
C ASN A 169 -2.40 -14.45 19.12
N ALA A 170 -2.90 -15.51 18.50
CA ALA A 170 -3.91 -16.39 19.09
C ALA A 170 -3.40 -17.14 20.34
N PHE A 171 -2.11 -17.49 20.35
CA PHE A 171 -1.51 -18.23 21.48
C PHE A 171 -1.00 -17.33 22.60
N PHE A 172 -0.42 -16.18 22.28
CA PHE A 172 0.32 -15.34 23.24
C PHE A 172 -0.44 -14.10 23.67
N ASN A 173 -1.25 -13.49 22.78
CA ASN A 173 -2.04 -12.30 23.09
C ASN A 173 -3.50 -12.68 23.39
N LYS A 174 -3.82 -12.90 24.68
CA LYS A 174 -5.21 -13.10 25.10
C LYS A 174 -6.01 -11.80 25.22
N GLU A 175 -5.35 -10.67 25.32
CA GLU A 175 -6.02 -9.37 25.31
C GLU A 175 -6.32 -8.97 23.87
N LYS A 176 -7.60 -8.84 23.55
CA LYS A 176 -8.05 -8.30 22.26
C LYS A 176 -7.50 -6.88 22.14
N SER A 177 -6.53 -6.68 21.27
CA SER A 177 -6.19 -5.35 20.76
C SER A 177 -7.44 -4.79 20.10
N SER A 178 -8.23 -4.06 20.85
CA SER A 178 -9.40 -3.38 20.30
C SER A 178 -8.88 -2.16 19.53
N ILE A 179 -8.75 -2.31 18.20
CA ILE A 179 -8.72 -1.13 17.34
C ILE A 179 -10.04 -0.43 17.60
N VAL A 180 -9.98 0.72 18.27
CA VAL A 180 -11.17 1.55 18.47
C VAL A 180 -11.52 2.10 17.09
N VAL A 181 -12.45 1.43 16.42
CA VAL A 181 -13.05 1.95 15.19
C VAL A 181 -13.96 3.08 15.64
N GLU A 182 -13.55 4.33 15.37
CA GLU A 182 -14.44 5.46 15.56
C GLU A 182 -15.71 5.28 14.70
N ASP A 183 -16.82 5.76 15.22
CA ASP A 183 -18.18 5.66 14.64
C ASP A 183 -18.18 5.64 13.11
N ASP A 184 -18.70 4.58 12.51
CA ASP A 184 -18.75 4.32 11.05
C ASP A 184 -19.67 5.30 10.28
N LYS A 185 -20.13 6.37 10.91
CA LYS A 185 -20.99 7.34 10.26
C LYS A 185 -20.23 8.10 9.18
N PHE A 186 -20.82 8.17 8.01
CA PHE A 186 -20.33 9.03 6.93
C PHE A 186 -20.42 10.49 7.37
N VAL A 187 -19.31 11.02 7.87
CA VAL A 187 -19.21 12.42 8.28
C VAL A 187 -18.56 13.22 7.17
N ARG A 188 -19.31 14.17 6.61
CA ARG A 188 -18.78 15.10 5.61
C ARG A 188 -17.62 15.88 6.21
N GLN A 189 -16.43 15.67 5.68
CA GLN A 189 -15.25 16.43 6.11
C GLN A 189 -15.24 17.82 5.45
N LYS A 190 -14.76 18.82 6.20
CA LYS A 190 -14.52 20.15 5.64
C LYS A 190 -13.27 20.10 4.77
N PHE A 191 -13.31 20.79 3.64
CA PHE A 191 -12.16 20.94 2.78
C PHE A 191 -11.24 22.03 3.36
N THR A 192 -10.04 21.68 3.78
CA THR A 192 -9.10 22.60 4.42
C THR A 192 -7.89 22.78 3.52
N ILE A 193 -7.66 24.00 3.02
CA ILE A 193 -6.50 24.31 2.19
C ILE A 193 -5.56 25.21 2.99
N ASN A 194 -4.35 24.71 3.24
CA ASN A 194 -3.26 25.46 3.82
C ASN A 194 -1.93 24.99 3.21
N ALA A 195 -0.83 25.69 3.48
CA ALA A 195 0.46 25.35 2.92
C ALA A 195 0.90 23.93 3.28
N ASN A 196 0.63 23.47 4.51
CA ASN A 196 0.96 22.10 4.96
C ASN A 196 0.19 21.05 4.16
N VAL A 197 -1.10 21.30 3.89
CA VAL A 197 -1.94 20.37 3.10
C VAL A 197 -1.45 20.30 1.66
N ILE A 198 -1.08 21.41 1.05
CA ILE A 198 -0.56 21.42 -0.33
C ILE A 198 0.80 20.69 -0.39
N LEU A 199 1.72 21.02 0.51
CA LEU A 199 3.02 20.33 0.58
C LEU A 199 2.86 18.85 0.91
N GLY A 200 1.94 18.51 1.81
CA GLY A 200 1.60 17.13 2.12
C GLY A 200 1.02 16.38 0.92
N ALA A 201 0.11 16.99 0.17
CA ALA A 201 -0.44 16.39 -1.05
C ALA A 201 0.64 16.16 -2.12
N LEU A 202 1.54 17.12 -2.33
CA LEU A 202 2.67 16.95 -3.25
C LEU A 202 3.64 15.85 -2.78
N GLY A 203 3.95 15.79 -1.49
CA GLY A 203 4.74 14.70 -0.91
C GLY A 203 4.10 13.33 -1.13
N MET A 204 2.77 13.22 -0.96
CA MET A 204 2.02 12.00 -1.27
C MET A 204 2.09 11.62 -2.75
N VAL A 205 1.98 12.59 -3.67
CA VAL A 205 2.12 12.35 -5.11
C VAL A 205 3.49 11.80 -5.43
N CYS A 206 4.55 12.38 -4.88
CA CYS A 206 5.92 11.86 -5.06
C CYS A 206 6.07 10.43 -4.53
N LEU A 207 5.51 10.14 -3.34
CA LEU A 207 5.52 8.77 -2.79
C LEU A 207 4.74 7.80 -3.67
N ASN A 208 3.55 8.18 -4.15
CA ASN A 208 2.74 7.34 -5.03
C ASN A 208 3.44 7.07 -6.36
N ILE A 209 4.09 8.07 -6.97
CA ILE A 209 4.87 7.87 -8.19
C ILE A 209 6.00 6.86 -7.91
N GLY A 210 6.75 7.03 -6.83
CA GLY A 210 7.81 6.10 -6.43
C GLY A 210 7.31 4.69 -6.20
N SER A 211 6.20 4.53 -5.47
CA SER A 211 5.57 3.24 -5.20
C SER A 211 5.03 2.59 -6.47
N ASN A 212 4.39 3.35 -7.35
CA ASN A 212 3.85 2.84 -8.61
C ASN A 212 4.97 2.35 -9.53
N ILE A 213 6.09 3.05 -9.61
CA ILE A 213 7.27 2.63 -10.37
C ILE A 213 7.84 1.34 -9.75
N SER A 214 7.98 1.29 -8.42
CA SER A 214 8.61 0.19 -7.70
C SER A 214 7.75 -1.06 -7.71
N PHE A 215 6.59 -0.98 -7.04
CA PHE A 215 5.71 -2.14 -6.83
C PHE A 215 4.90 -2.46 -8.08
N GLY A 216 4.41 -1.43 -8.78
CA GLY A 216 3.67 -1.58 -10.02
C GLY A 216 4.53 -2.22 -11.11
N GLY A 217 5.77 -1.76 -11.27
CA GLY A 217 6.72 -2.34 -12.20
C GLY A 217 7.05 -3.80 -11.92
N ILE A 218 7.27 -4.15 -10.64
CA ILE A 218 7.51 -5.55 -10.24
C ILE A 218 6.25 -6.39 -10.50
N THR A 219 5.09 -5.94 -10.06
CA THR A 219 3.82 -6.68 -10.20
C THR A 219 3.44 -6.85 -11.66
N ALA A 220 3.54 -5.77 -12.45
CA ALA A 220 3.29 -5.81 -13.88
C ALA A 220 4.28 -6.72 -14.62
N GLY A 221 5.56 -6.64 -14.28
CA GLY A 221 6.59 -7.53 -14.84
C GLY A 221 6.31 -9.00 -14.57
N MET A 222 5.87 -9.34 -13.35
CA MET A 222 5.48 -10.72 -12.99
C MET A 222 4.21 -11.18 -13.73
N ALA A 223 3.21 -10.30 -13.88
CA ALA A 223 1.93 -10.64 -14.50
C ALA A 223 2.01 -10.75 -16.03
N THR A 224 2.85 -9.93 -16.68
CA THR A 224 2.89 -9.79 -18.15
C THR A 224 4.19 -10.29 -18.78
N GLY A 225 5.13 -10.78 -17.97
CA GLY A 225 6.47 -11.17 -18.47
C GLY A 225 7.31 -9.98 -18.94
N GLY A 226 7.04 -8.79 -18.39
CA GLY A 226 7.78 -7.55 -18.70
C GLY A 226 7.15 -6.70 -19.82
N ASN A 227 6.05 -7.14 -20.40
CA ASN A 227 5.38 -6.43 -21.50
C ASN A 227 4.19 -5.60 -20.97
N TYR A 228 4.46 -4.44 -20.39
CA TYR A 228 3.43 -3.53 -19.86
C TYR A 228 3.77 -2.06 -20.17
N ASN A 229 2.73 -1.22 -20.20
CA ASN A 229 2.90 0.22 -20.32
C ASN A 229 2.96 0.86 -18.93
N VAL A 230 4.01 1.64 -18.69
CA VAL A 230 4.23 2.33 -17.41
C VAL A 230 3.07 3.28 -17.06
N ASP A 231 2.47 3.93 -18.06
CA ASP A 231 1.33 4.84 -17.83
C ASP A 231 0.10 4.15 -17.26
N ASN A 232 -0.08 2.84 -17.54
CA ASN A 232 -1.18 2.06 -16.98
C ASN A 232 -1.06 1.87 -15.45
N LEU A 233 0.09 2.16 -14.86
CA LEU A 233 0.29 2.08 -13.41
C LEU A 233 -0.34 3.25 -12.63
N THR A 234 -0.83 4.28 -13.33
CA THR A 234 -1.42 5.48 -12.72
C THR A 234 -2.86 5.76 -13.15
N VAL A 235 -3.46 4.90 -13.97
CA VAL A 235 -4.81 5.13 -14.54
C VAL A 235 -5.92 5.03 -13.49
N ILE A 236 -5.63 4.48 -12.31
CA ILE A 236 -6.65 4.19 -11.29
C ILE A 236 -6.44 5.01 -10.05
#